data_13073f128d92ca19b5e438fe8797e9b5
#
_entry.id   13073f128d92ca19b5e438fe8797e9b5
#
_cell.length_a   1.000
_cell.length_b   1.000
_cell.length_c   1.000
_cell.angle_alpha   90.00
_cell.angle_beta   90.00
_cell.angle_gamma   90.00
#
_symmetry.space_group_name_H-M   'P 1'
#
loop_
_entity.id
_entity.type
_entity.pdbx_description
1 polymer ?
#
loop_
_entity_poly.entity_id
_entity_poly.type
_entity_poly.pdbx_seq_one_letter_code
_entity_poly.pdbx_strand_id
1 'polypeptide(L)'
;EIFVCSKSKELDLIELDQLLQTVGWSRRPIRRVKRALDFSVLVVGVWRHDDKFPRLVGFARCTGDGILEATVWDVAINPVYQGLGLGKELMKYILKELKNTGISKVTLFADAEVVSFYKRQGWTLEPRGSKCAFWYAN
;
A
#
# COMPACT_ATOMS: atom_id res chain seq x y z
N GLU A 1 -3.97 21.14 2.43
CA GLU A 1 -2.94 20.47 1.67
C GLU A 1 -3.46 19.87 0.38
N ILE A 2 -2.57 19.74 -0.60
CA ILE A 2 -2.96 19.22 -1.89
C ILE A 2 -2.94 17.69 -1.97
N PHE A 3 -2.34 17.02 -0.99
CA PHE A 3 -2.28 15.55 -0.98
C PHE A 3 -3.23 15.01 0.07
N VAL A 4 -4.05 14.02 -0.30
CA VAL A 4 -5.05 13.43 0.57
C VAL A 4 -5.01 11.92 0.46
N CYS A 5 -4.93 11.23 1.61
CA CYS A 5 -5.11 9.78 1.66
C CYS A 5 -6.60 9.49 1.84
N SER A 6 -7.11 8.53 1.09
CA SER A 6 -8.49 8.09 1.30
C SER A 6 -8.63 6.62 0.93
N LYS A 7 -9.57 5.95 1.60
CA LYS A 7 -9.84 4.55 1.32
C LYS A 7 -10.96 4.44 0.30
N SER A 8 -10.74 3.63 -0.71
CA SER A 8 -11.76 3.33 -1.72
C SER A 8 -11.28 2.17 -2.59
N LYS A 9 -12.18 1.26 -2.89
CA LYS A 9 -11.91 0.20 -3.87
C LYS A 9 -12.30 0.62 -5.28
N GLU A 10 -12.92 1.79 -5.41
CA GLU A 10 -13.41 2.32 -6.69
C GLU A 10 -12.33 3.21 -7.33
N LEU A 11 -11.25 2.58 -7.76
CA LEU A 11 -10.16 3.28 -8.42
C LEU A 11 -10.24 3.09 -9.93
N ASP A 12 -9.77 4.10 -10.66
CA ASP A 12 -9.53 3.96 -12.09
C ASP A 12 -8.37 2.99 -12.26
N LEU A 13 -8.67 1.81 -12.80
CA LEU A 13 -7.68 0.73 -12.88
C LEU A 13 -6.57 1.01 -13.88
N ILE A 14 -6.86 1.83 -14.90
CA ILE A 14 -5.83 2.24 -15.85
C ILE A 14 -4.88 3.22 -15.18
N GLU A 15 -5.41 4.16 -14.41
CA GLU A 15 -4.59 5.10 -13.65
C GLU A 15 -3.73 4.36 -12.61
N LEU A 16 -4.31 3.37 -11.94
CA LEU A 16 -3.56 2.55 -10.98
C LEU A 16 -2.43 1.79 -11.69
N ASP A 17 -2.71 1.17 -12.83
CA ASP A 17 -1.70 0.46 -13.59
C ASP A 17 -0.54 1.38 -13.99
N GLN A 18 -0.86 2.60 -14.43
CA GLN A 18 0.15 3.58 -14.79
C GLN A 18 1.01 3.96 -13.58
N LEU A 19 0.39 4.15 -12.41
CA LEU A 19 1.12 4.44 -11.19
C LEU A 19 2.09 3.31 -10.85
N LEU A 20 1.62 2.06 -10.88
CA LEU A 20 2.47 0.92 -10.52
C LEU A 20 3.63 0.75 -11.49
N GLN A 21 3.43 1.09 -12.77
CA GLN A 21 4.52 1.06 -13.73
C GLN A 21 5.60 2.10 -13.41
N THR A 22 5.25 3.23 -12.81
CA THR A 22 6.26 4.25 -12.47
C THR A 22 7.24 3.75 -11.42
N VAL A 23 6.87 2.75 -10.62
CA VAL A 23 7.75 2.16 -9.61
C VAL A 23 8.36 0.83 -10.09
N GLY A 24 8.23 0.54 -11.39
CA GLY A 24 8.92 -0.59 -12.02
C GLY A 24 8.21 -1.92 -11.91
N TRP A 25 6.95 -1.94 -11.54
CA TRP A 25 6.24 -3.20 -11.40
C TRP A 25 5.68 -3.67 -12.75
N SER A 26 5.68 -4.99 -12.94
CA SER A 26 5.12 -5.62 -14.14
C SER A 26 3.62 -5.38 -14.21
N ARG A 27 3.10 -5.24 -15.43
CA ARG A 27 1.67 -5.08 -15.63
C ARG A 27 0.94 -6.36 -15.23
N ARG A 28 -0.21 -6.16 -14.61
CA ARG A 28 -1.12 -7.24 -14.24
C ARG A 28 -2.38 -7.12 -15.06
N PRO A 29 -3.04 -8.25 -15.39
CA PRO A 29 -4.33 -8.17 -16.09
C PRO A 29 -5.33 -7.34 -15.27
N ILE A 30 -5.97 -6.37 -15.91
CA ILE A 30 -6.88 -5.43 -15.25
C ILE A 30 -7.98 -6.15 -14.46
N ARG A 31 -8.54 -7.22 -15.05
CA ARG A 31 -9.62 -7.98 -14.40
C ARG A 31 -9.16 -8.63 -13.10
N ARG A 32 -7.92 -9.09 -13.07
CA ARG A 32 -7.36 -9.70 -11.85
C ARG A 32 -7.09 -8.63 -10.79
N VAL A 33 -6.62 -7.46 -11.21
CA VAL A 33 -6.43 -6.34 -10.28
C VAL A 33 -7.77 -5.96 -9.66
N LYS A 34 -8.82 -5.83 -10.46
CA LYS A 34 -10.15 -5.50 -9.97
C LYS A 34 -10.61 -6.48 -8.90
N ARG A 35 -10.45 -7.78 -9.17
CA ARG A 35 -10.83 -8.80 -8.19
C ARG A 35 -9.98 -8.73 -6.93
N ALA A 36 -8.67 -8.48 -7.08
CA ALA A 36 -7.80 -8.36 -5.92
C ALA A 36 -8.21 -7.19 -5.01
N LEU A 37 -8.60 -6.06 -5.61
CA LEU A 37 -9.10 -4.93 -4.83
C LEU A 37 -10.40 -5.28 -4.13
N ASP A 38 -11.30 -5.96 -4.80
CA ASP A 38 -12.60 -6.35 -4.22
C ASP A 38 -12.40 -7.25 -2.99
N PHE A 39 -11.39 -8.11 -3.02
CA PHE A 39 -11.10 -9.03 -1.92
C PHE A 39 -10.08 -8.50 -0.92
N SER A 40 -9.59 -7.29 -1.11
CA SER A 40 -8.70 -6.66 -0.14
C SER A 40 -9.52 -6.12 1.03
N VAL A 41 -8.97 -6.20 2.24
CA VAL A 41 -9.68 -5.68 3.42
C VAL A 41 -9.58 -4.17 3.51
N LEU A 42 -8.58 -3.58 2.87
CA LEU A 42 -8.40 -2.13 2.85
C LEU A 42 -7.66 -1.77 1.56
N VAL A 43 -8.14 -0.74 0.87
CA VAL A 43 -7.48 -0.18 -0.30
C VAL A 43 -7.37 1.33 -0.07
N VAL A 44 -6.17 1.87 -0.19
CA VAL A 44 -5.91 3.28 0.08
C VAL A 44 -5.22 3.91 -1.11
N GLY A 45 -5.74 5.05 -1.55
CA GLY A 45 -5.08 5.88 -2.54
C GLY A 45 -4.54 7.15 -1.89
N VAL A 46 -3.44 7.66 -2.43
CA VAL A 46 -2.97 9.00 -2.14
C VAL A 46 -3.27 9.84 -3.37
N TRP A 47 -4.02 10.91 -3.16
CA TRP A 47 -4.52 11.73 -4.24
C TRP A 47 -3.92 13.12 -4.17
N ARG A 48 -3.46 13.60 -5.30
CA ARG A 48 -3.05 15.00 -5.43
C ARG A 48 -4.24 15.79 -5.96
N HIS A 49 -4.67 16.75 -5.18
CA HIS A 49 -5.75 17.66 -5.57
C HIS A 49 -5.13 18.96 -6.08
N ASP A 50 -5.46 19.32 -7.30
CA ASP A 50 -5.05 20.60 -7.88
C ASP A 50 -6.29 21.31 -8.44
N ASP A 51 -6.08 22.24 -9.35
CA ASP A 51 -7.18 23.08 -9.84
C ASP A 51 -8.23 22.34 -10.65
N LYS A 52 -7.92 21.12 -11.12
CA LYS A 52 -8.82 20.41 -12.05
C LYS A 52 -9.46 19.20 -11.39
N PHE A 53 -8.77 18.10 -11.32
CA PHE A 53 -9.33 16.88 -10.74
C PHE A 53 -8.22 16.08 -10.06
N PRO A 54 -8.61 15.24 -9.09
CA PRO A 54 -7.62 14.48 -8.35
C PRO A 54 -6.85 13.51 -9.23
N ARG A 55 -5.57 13.33 -8.92
CA ARG A 55 -4.72 12.34 -9.59
C ARG A 55 -4.16 11.38 -8.56
N LEU A 56 -4.16 10.11 -8.91
CA LEU A 56 -3.64 9.06 -8.03
C LEU A 56 -2.11 9.08 -8.08
N VAL A 57 -1.49 9.40 -6.95
CA VAL A 57 -0.02 9.48 -6.85
C VAL A 57 0.57 8.47 -5.88
N GLY A 58 -0.26 7.76 -5.15
CA GLY A 58 0.19 6.72 -4.24
C GLY A 58 -0.89 5.68 -4.01
N PHE A 59 -0.48 4.51 -3.55
CA PHE A 59 -1.39 3.39 -3.41
C PHE A 59 -0.83 2.36 -2.44
N ALA A 60 -1.71 1.68 -1.74
CA ALA A 60 -1.41 0.44 -1.03
C ALA A 60 -2.70 -0.32 -0.82
N ARG A 61 -2.59 -1.62 -0.64
CA ARG A 61 -3.75 -2.43 -0.27
C ARG A 61 -3.36 -3.39 0.83
N CYS A 62 -4.36 -3.85 1.58
CA CYS A 62 -4.15 -4.80 2.66
C CYS A 62 -5.02 -6.02 2.45
N THR A 63 -4.48 -7.18 2.75
CA THR A 63 -5.22 -8.44 2.74
C THR A 63 -5.29 -9.00 4.15
N GLY A 64 -6.19 -9.95 4.37
CA GLY A 64 -6.34 -10.59 5.66
C GLY A 64 -7.78 -11.03 5.87
N ASP A 65 -8.06 -11.50 7.08
CA ASP A 65 -9.40 -11.94 7.42
C ASP A 65 -10.34 -10.79 7.82
N GLY A 66 -9.79 -9.60 7.98
CA GLY A 66 -10.57 -8.44 8.41
C GLY A 66 -10.85 -8.42 9.91
N ILE A 67 -10.32 -9.37 10.67
CA ILE A 67 -10.61 -9.57 12.09
C ILE A 67 -9.34 -9.57 12.93
N LEU A 68 -8.40 -10.47 12.62
CA LEU A 68 -7.23 -10.71 13.47
C LEU A 68 -5.96 -10.05 12.97
N GLU A 69 -5.68 -10.16 11.68
CA GLU A 69 -4.40 -9.74 11.12
C GLU A 69 -4.59 -9.14 9.74
N ALA A 70 -3.61 -8.35 9.32
CA ALA A 70 -3.56 -7.83 7.97
C ALA A 70 -2.13 -7.77 7.47
N THR A 71 -1.97 -7.88 6.15
CA THR A 71 -0.68 -7.71 5.48
C THR A 71 -0.81 -6.58 4.47
N VAL A 72 0.17 -5.67 4.48
CA VAL A 72 0.21 -4.54 3.54
C VAL A 72 0.97 -4.95 2.30
N TRP A 73 0.38 -4.66 1.14
CA TRP A 73 0.94 -5.00 -0.17
C TRP A 73 0.96 -3.80 -1.09
N ASP A 74 1.87 -3.86 -2.06
CA ASP A 74 1.83 -3.00 -3.24
C ASP A 74 1.98 -1.51 -2.89
N VAL A 75 2.75 -1.19 -1.86
CA VAL A 75 2.97 0.21 -1.48
C VAL A 75 3.75 0.91 -2.58
N ALA A 76 3.19 1.97 -3.12
CA ALA A 76 3.81 2.70 -4.23
C ALA A 76 3.53 4.19 -4.09
N ILE A 77 4.57 4.99 -4.30
CA ILE A 77 4.44 6.45 -4.43
C ILE A 77 5.10 6.83 -5.75
N ASN A 78 4.38 7.58 -6.58
CA ASN A 78 4.93 8.05 -7.84
C ASN A 78 6.28 8.76 -7.59
N PRO A 79 7.35 8.38 -8.31
CA PRO A 79 8.68 8.94 -8.06
C PRO A 79 8.75 10.46 -8.11
N VAL A 80 7.90 11.10 -8.92
CA VAL A 80 7.84 12.56 -9.01
C VAL A 80 7.50 13.20 -7.66
N TYR A 81 6.77 12.47 -6.81
CA TYR A 81 6.29 12.97 -5.52
C TYR A 81 6.97 12.32 -4.32
N GLN A 82 8.04 11.57 -4.54
CA GLN A 82 8.82 11.01 -3.44
C GLN A 82 9.62 12.11 -2.75
N GLY A 83 10.00 11.86 -1.50
CA GLY A 83 10.72 12.84 -0.70
C GLY A 83 9.84 13.89 -0.03
N LEU A 84 8.53 13.76 -0.13
CA LEU A 84 7.57 14.70 0.45
C LEU A 84 6.88 14.14 1.71
N GLY A 85 7.28 12.94 2.15
CA GLY A 85 6.67 12.30 3.31
C GLY A 85 5.38 11.57 3.02
N LEU A 86 5.01 11.40 1.75
CA LEU A 86 3.73 10.75 1.40
C LEU A 86 3.68 9.27 1.78
N GLY A 87 4.79 8.56 1.64
CA GLY A 87 4.85 7.16 2.04
C GLY A 87 4.64 6.99 3.55
N LYS A 88 5.23 7.88 4.33
CA LYS A 88 5.04 7.88 5.77
C LYS A 88 3.60 8.16 6.14
N GLU A 89 2.99 9.15 5.50
CA GLU A 89 1.58 9.50 5.77
C GLU A 89 0.65 8.37 5.33
N LEU A 90 0.94 7.73 4.21
CA LEU A 90 0.16 6.60 3.74
C LEU A 90 0.19 5.45 4.77
N MET A 91 1.37 5.11 5.27
CA MET A 91 1.49 4.03 6.26
C MET A 91 0.78 4.40 7.57
N LYS A 92 0.88 5.65 8.00
CA LYS A 92 0.15 6.11 9.20
C LYS A 92 -1.36 5.98 9.01
N TYR A 93 -1.85 6.35 7.85
CA TYR A 93 -3.28 6.24 7.53
C TYR A 93 -3.74 4.78 7.58
N ILE A 94 -2.97 3.89 6.95
CA ILE A 94 -3.28 2.47 6.91
C ILE A 94 -3.35 1.90 8.34
N LEU A 95 -2.33 2.15 9.14
CA LEU A 95 -2.27 1.61 10.50
C LEU A 95 -3.40 2.13 11.36
N LYS A 96 -3.77 3.39 11.19
CA LYS A 96 -4.89 3.97 11.92
C LYS A 96 -6.20 3.30 11.52
N GLU A 97 -6.43 3.09 10.21
CA GLU A 97 -7.65 2.45 9.75
C GLU A 97 -7.75 1.00 10.24
N LEU A 98 -6.65 0.27 10.17
CA LEU A 98 -6.65 -1.12 10.65
C LEU A 98 -6.86 -1.20 12.15
N LYS A 99 -6.22 -0.32 12.91
CA LYS A 99 -6.41 -0.26 14.35
C LYS A 99 -7.87 0.04 14.71
N ASN A 100 -8.50 0.94 13.96
CA ASN A 100 -9.90 1.29 14.22
C ASN A 100 -10.85 0.12 13.97
N THR A 101 -10.45 -0.85 13.17
CA THR A 101 -11.25 -2.06 12.95
C THR A 101 -10.89 -3.19 13.92
N GLY A 102 -9.98 -2.93 14.87
CA GLY A 102 -9.60 -3.90 15.87
C GLY A 102 -8.40 -4.77 15.50
N ILE A 103 -7.77 -4.50 14.37
CA ILE A 103 -6.60 -5.26 13.92
C ILE A 103 -5.35 -4.65 14.56
N SER A 104 -4.62 -5.45 15.34
CA SER A 104 -3.45 -4.97 16.06
C SER A 104 -2.13 -5.56 15.55
N LYS A 105 -2.20 -6.56 14.70
CA LYS A 105 -0.99 -7.17 14.13
C LYS A 105 -1.00 -6.98 12.62
N VAL A 106 -0.03 -6.24 12.12
CA VAL A 106 0.09 -5.93 10.70
C VAL A 106 1.48 -6.34 10.23
N THR A 107 1.55 -7.00 9.09
CA THR A 107 2.81 -7.44 8.50
C THR A 107 3.01 -6.80 7.13
N LEU A 108 4.25 -6.77 6.68
CA LEU A 108 4.60 -6.41 5.31
C LEU A 108 5.92 -7.08 4.94
N PHE A 109 6.19 -7.13 3.64
CA PHE A 109 7.46 -7.64 3.13
C PHE A 109 8.18 -6.48 2.47
N ALA A 110 9.35 -6.12 3.00
CA ALA A 110 10.10 -4.95 2.53
C ALA A 110 11.30 -5.40 1.69
N ASP A 111 11.42 -4.84 0.50
CA ASP A 111 12.62 -5.01 -0.29
C ASP A 111 13.80 -4.38 0.44
N ALA A 112 15.01 -4.88 0.17
CA ALA A 112 16.20 -4.50 0.91
C ALA A 112 16.40 -2.97 0.97
N GLU A 113 16.11 -2.27 -0.12
CA GLU A 113 16.35 -0.83 -0.21
C GLU A 113 15.38 0.01 0.59
N VAL A 114 14.25 -0.56 1.04
CA VAL A 114 13.27 0.19 1.84
C VAL A 114 13.15 -0.29 3.29
N VAL A 115 13.98 -1.25 3.70
CA VAL A 115 13.97 -1.77 5.07
C VAL A 115 14.16 -0.64 6.08
N SER A 116 15.12 0.25 5.86
CA SER A 116 15.38 1.32 6.81
C SER A 116 14.23 2.32 6.90
N PHE A 117 13.49 2.50 5.81
CA PHE A 117 12.29 3.35 5.82
C PHE A 117 11.26 2.83 6.84
N TYR A 118 10.97 1.53 6.80
CA TYR A 118 10.02 0.95 7.74
C TYR A 118 10.56 0.88 9.16
N LYS A 119 11.85 0.60 9.30
CA LYS A 119 12.48 0.57 10.61
C LYS A 119 12.36 1.92 11.32
N ARG A 120 12.59 3.02 10.60
CA ARG A 120 12.46 4.36 11.16
C ARG A 120 11.04 4.68 11.62
N GLN A 121 10.05 4.00 11.07
CA GLN A 121 8.65 4.21 11.41
C GLN A 121 8.18 3.27 12.52
N GLY A 122 9.07 2.53 13.15
CA GLY A 122 8.74 1.68 14.29
C GLY A 122 8.40 0.24 13.96
N TRP A 123 8.61 -0.19 12.70
CA TRP A 123 8.38 -1.58 12.36
C TRP A 123 9.51 -2.45 12.89
N THR A 124 9.13 -3.62 13.42
CA THR A 124 10.09 -4.60 13.95
C THR A 124 10.40 -5.62 12.88
N LEU A 125 11.68 -5.75 12.52
CA LEU A 125 12.10 -6.74 11.55
C LEU A 125 12.37 -8.07 12.25
N GLU A 126 11.99 -9.16 11.60
CA GLU A 126 12.24 -10.52 12.09
C GLU A 126 11.95 -10.68 13.58
N PRO A 127 10.70 -10.38 14.01
CA PRO A 127 10.39 -10.45 15.44
C PRO A 127 10.70 -11.85 15.99
N ARG A 128 11.51 -11.89 17.06
CA ARG A 128 11.96 -13.13 17.71
C ARG A 128 12.69 -14.08 16.74
N GLY A 129 13.38 -13.50 15.74
CA GLY A 129 14.12 -14.31 14.77
C GLY A 129 13.28 -14.96 13.68
N SER A 130 11.98 -14.65 13.62
CA SER A 130 11.11 -15.18 12.57
C SER A 130 11.56 -14.71 11.19
N LYS A 131 11.58 -15.62 10.22
CA LYS A 131 11.96 -15.32 8.84
C LYS A 131 10.76 -15.55 7.95
N CYS A 132 10.67 -14.77 6.87
CA CYS A 132 9.65 -15.03 5.86
C CYS A 132 10.13 -16.17 4.96
N ALA A 133 9.17 -16.89 4.39
CA ALA A 133 9.43 -17.95 3.43
C ALA A 133 8.44 -17.83 2.29
N PHE A 134 8.89 -18.04 1.06
CA PHE A 134 8.07 -17.92 -0.13
C PHE A 134 8.06 -19.24 -0.87
N TRP A 135 6.91 -19.60 -1.37
CA TRP A 135 6.73 -20.73 -2.25
C TRP A 135 6.09 -20.25 -3.55
N TYR A 136 6.65 -20.67 -4.67
CA TYR A 136 6.16 -20.26 -5.99
C TYR A 136 5.69 -21.48 -6.76
N ALA A 137 4.50 -21.36 -7.36
CA ALA A 137 4.02 -22.39 -8.26
C ALA A 137 4.79 -22.30 -9.57
N ASN A 138 5.19 -23.46 -10.11
CA ASN A 138 5.91 -23.50 -11.39
C ASN A 138 4.96 -23.53 -12.57
#